data_87739a5f048eebe473ed617459331a41
#
_entry.id   87739a5f048eebe473ed617459331a41
#
_cell.length_a   1.000
_cell.length_b   1.000
_cell.length_c   1.000
_cell.angle_alpha   90.00
_cell.angle_beta   90.00
_cell.angle_gamma   90.00
#
_symmetry.space_group_name_H-M   'P 1'
#
loop_
_entity.id
_entity.type
_entity.pdbx_description
1 polymer ?
#
loop_
_entity_poly.entity_id
_entity_poly.type
_entity_poly.pdbx_seq_one_letter_code
_entity_poly.pdbx_strand_id
1 'polypeptide(L)'
;VRARIFLASLAALVVLAPASSRAELENPCAGPRAKHLLCPNLRIGKPSELYVERTADGHVLLRATSDVRSRGRGPMELHGRRDGWHKMRVNQRIYKVGGGHITVRTHASLHFTDVGAYFGGSYWKVHQLAHFDLRRVRRDGSLGPVLRTSPKLNYCLRDLAHTRPGRRSPSHWHYPGCNQDPYIHRDVLGTSVGWSDIYPAGYSKQWIDVAGLRGCFAYQMTVDPKEFLFESDEDDNTSQVRVRLPYPGHTGC
;
A
#
# COMPACT_ATOMS: atom_id res chain seq x y z
N VAL A 1 -16.90 2.00 -76.92
CA VAL A 1 -16.74 1.01 -75.83
C VAL A 1 -16.57 1.78 -74.58
N ARG A 2 -17.59 1.85 -73.65
CA ARG A 2 -17.53 2.54 -72.35
C ARG A 2 -17.30 1.49 -71.31
N ALA A 3 -16.12 1.51 -70.62
CA ALA A 3 -15.81 0.69 -69.51
C ALA A 3 -16.47 1.27 -68.23
N ARG A 4 -17.29 0.48 -67.54
CA ARG A 4 -17.86 0.78 -66.22
C ARG A 4 -16.93 0.19 -65.15
N ILE A 5 -16.34 1.07 -64.31
CA ILE A 5 -15.55 0.67 -63.15
C ILE A 5 -16.54 0.50 -61.99
N PHE A 6 -16.64 -0.71 -61.44
CA PHE A 6 -17.35 -0.99 -60.19
C PHE A 6 -16.39 -0.78 -59.03
N LEU A 7 -16.65 0.22 -58.20
CA LEU A 7 -15.99 0.36 -56.89
C LEU A 7 -16.72 -0.54 -55.88
N ALA A 8 -16.03 -1.56 -55.43
CA ALA A 8 -16.49 -2.39 -54.30
C ALA A 8 -16.05 -1.74 -52.95
N SER A 9 -17.00 -1.22 -52.19
CA SER A 9 -16.77 -0.69 -50.86
C SER A 9 -16.64 -1.84 -49.85
N LEU A 10 -15.46 -2.08 -49.31
CA LEU A 10 -15.22 -2.99 -48.18
C LEU A 10 -15.64 -2.28 -46.90
N ALA A 11 -16.76 -2.67 -46.31
CA ALA A 11 -17.14 -2.25 -44.96
C ALA A 11 -16.36 -3.09 -43.93
N ALA A 12 -15.40 -2.49 -43.24
CA ALA A 12 -14.71 -3.13 -42.15
C ALA A 12 -15.63 -3.17 -40.92
N LEU A 13 -16.05 -4.37 -40.50
CA LEU A 13 -16.77 -4.61 -39.27
C LEU A 13 -15.75 -4.52 -38.11
N VAL A 14 -15.78 -3.42 -37.37
CA VAL A 14 -15.03 -3.30 -36.10
C VAL A 14 -15.80 -4.08 -35.04
N VAL A 15 -15.33 -5.29 -34.73
CA VAL A 15 -15.82 -6.08 -33.58
C VAL A 15 -15.21 -5.48 -32.29
N LEU A 16 -15.99 -4.64 -31.62
CA LEU A 16 -15.67 -4.20 -30.26
C LEU A 16 -15.80 -5.41 -29.31
N ALA A 17 -14.66 -6.00 -28.92
CA ALA A 17 -14.64 -6.99 -27.86
C ALA A 17 -15.12 -6.32 -26.55
N PRO A 18 -16.07 -6.93 -25.80
CA PRO A 18 -16.50 -6.38 -24.53
C PRO A 18 -15.30 -6.38 -23.59
N ALA A 19 -14.89 -5.21 -23.11
CA ALA A 19 -13.97 -5.10 -22.00
C ALA A 19 -14.60 -5.83 -20.82
N SER A 20 -13.96 -6.91 -20.34
CA SER A 20 -14.35 -7.59 -19.12
C SER A 20 -14.23 -6.62 -17.97
N SER A 21 -15.30 -5.92 -17.62
CA SER A 21 -15.37 -5.10 -16.44
C SER A 21 -15.24 -6.04 -15.24
N ARG A 22 -14.10 -5.98 -14.58
CA ARG A 22 -13.92 -6.60 -13.26
C ARG A 22 -14.99 -5.96 -12.38
N ALA A 23 -15.96 -6.77 -11.91
CA ALA A 23 -17.01 -6.24 -11.03
C ALA A 23 -16.34 -5.52 -9.87
N GLU A 24 -16.57 -4.22 -9.79
CA GLU A 24 -16.07 -3.38 -8.71
C GLU A 24 -16.74 -3.86 -7.41
N LEU A 25 -15.92 -4.21 -6.42
CA LEU A 25 -16.44 -4.64 -5.13
C LEU A 25 -16.88 -3.40 -4.36
N GLU A 26 -18.15 -3.34 -4.00
CA GLU A 26 -18.71 -2.22 -3.23
C GLU A 26 -18.05 -2.12 -1.85
N ASN A 27 -17.50 -0.94 -1.51
CA ASN A 27 -16.94 -0.67 -0.19
C ASN A 27 -18.07 -0.55 0.85
N PRO A 28 -18.23 -1.50 1.80
CA PRO A 28 -19.29 -1.45 2.79
C PRO A 28 -19.10 -0.29 3.79
N CYS A 29 -17.91 0.30 3.83
CA CYS A 29 -17.58 1.43 4.70
C CYS A 29 -17.89 2.80 4.07
N ALA A 30 -18.19 2.87 2.79
CA ALA A 30 -18.54 4.12 2.09
C ALA A 30 -20.06 4.39 2.07
N GLY A 31 -20.90 3.38 2.24
CA GLY A 31 -22.35 3.50 2.06
C GLY A 31 -23.16 3.77 3.34
N PRO A 32 -24.49 3.86 3.26
CA PRO A 32 -25.39 4.15 4.40
C PRO A 32 -25.27 3.14 5.55
N ARG A 33 -24.85 1.91 5.25
CA ARG A 33 -24.62 0.84 6.24
C ARG A 33 -23.36 1.03 7.07
N ALA A 34 -22.43 1.90 6.66
CA ALA A 34 -21.18 2.18 7.36
C ALA A 34 -21.36 2.63 8.83
N LYS A 35 -22.46 3.32 9.14
CA LYS A 35 -22.79 3.75 10.52
C LYS A 35 -22.92 2.57 11.50
N HIS A 36 -23.29 1.39 11.03
CA HIS A 36 -23.44 0.16 11.83
C HIS A 36 -22.15 -0.68 11.87
N LEU A 37 -21.09 -0.25 11.19
CA LEU A 37 -19.82 -0.93 11.13
C LEU A 37 -18.74 -0.17 11.90
N LEU A 38 -17.81 -0.92 12.45
CA LEU A 38 -16.55 -0.40 12.97
C LEU A 38 -15.53 -0.46 11.84
N CYS A 39 -15.66 0.46 10.89
CA CYS A 39 -14.81 0.50 9.71
C CYS A 39 -13.36 0.80 10.07
N PRO A 40 -12.40 0.07 9.48
CA PRO A 40 -10.99 0.40 9.59
C PRO A 40 -10.67 1.67 8.80
N ASN A 41 -9.50 2.23 9.07
CA ASN A 41 -8.86 3.29 8.30
C ASN A 41 -7.36 3.21 8.51
N LEU A 42 -6.62 2.97 7.46
CA LEU A 42 -5.17 3.03 7.47
C LEU A 42 -4.71 4.44 7.11
N ARG A 43 -3.64 4.89 7.73
CA ARG A 43 -2.95 6.12 7.36
C ARG A 43 -1.47 5.88 7.36
N ILE A 44 -0.75 6.44 6.41
CA ILE A 44 0.69 6.40 6.47
C ILE A 44 1.23 7.68 7.13
N GLY A 45 2.15 7.51 8.09
CA GLY A 45 2.83 8.63 8.72
C GLY A 45 3.73 9.38 7.73
N LYS A 46 4.06 10.63 8.07
CA LYS A 46 5.06 11.37 7.27
C LYS A 46 6.37 10.58 7.23
N PRO A 47 7.01 10.44 6.05
CA PRO A 47 8.34 9.88 5.95
C PRO A 47 9.27 10.52 6.99
N SER A 48 9.95 9.70 7.79
CA SER A 48 10.81 10.16 8.88
C SER A 48 12.17 9.47 8.85
N GLU A 49 13.10 9.91 9.69
CA GLU A 49 14.46 9.33 9.81
C GLU A 49 15.16 9.19 8.46
N LEU A 50 15.02 10.21 7.60
CA LEU A 50 15.62 10.17 6.28
C LEU A 50 17.14 10.24 6.35
N TYR A 51 17.80 9.39 5.58
CA TYR A 51 19.23 9.47 5.36
C TYR A 51 19.62 8.93 3.98
N VAL A 52 20.82 9.25 3.54
CA VAL A 52 21.38 8.76 2.28
C VAL A 52 22.40 7.66 2.56
N GLU A 53 22.22 6.53 1.89
CA GLU A 53 23.19 5.46 1.79
C GLU A 53 23.82 5.48 0.39
N ARG A 54 25.14 5.32 0.32
CA ARG A 54 25.87 5.14 -0.93
C ARG A 54 26.35 3.71 -1.01
N THR A 55 25.97 3.01 -2.07
CA THR A 55 26.37 1.61 -2.27
C THR A 55 27.66 1.54 -3.07
N ALA A 56 28.37 0.41 -2.96
CA ALA A 56 29.64 0.19 -3.68
C ALA A 56 29.48 0.18 -5.21
N ASP A 57 28.30 -0.18 -5.71
CA ASP A 57 27.92 -0.19 -7.12
C ASP A 57 27.41 1.17 -7.64
N GLY A 58 27.50 2.22 -6.82
CA GLY A 58 27.28 3.61 -7.23
C GLY A 58 25.86 4.13 -7.07
N HIS A 59 24.93 3.35 -6.50
CA HIS A 59 23.59 3.86 -6.17
C HIS A 59 23.64 4.87 -5.02
N VAL A 60 22.70 5.79 -5.04
CA VAL A 60 22.48 6.79 -3.98
C VAL A 60 21.06 6.61 -3.46
N LEU A 61 20.92 5.88 -2.38
CA LEU A 61 19.63 5.46 -1.84
C LEU A 61 19.16 6.45 -0.77
N LEU A 62 18.07 7.17 -1.03
CA LEU A 62 17.38 7.95 -0.01
C LEU A 62 16.42 7.02 0.74
N ARG A 63 16.76 6.74 1.98
CA ARG A 63 16.01 5.87 2.89
C ARG A 63 15.09 6.69 3.78
N ALA A 64 13.96 6.09 4.15
CA ALA A 64 13.01 6.68 5.08
C ALA A 64 12.26 5.61 5.87
N THR A 65 11.95 5.92 7.13
CA THR A 65 11.03 5.13 7.97
C THR A 65 9.60 5.34 7.48
N SER A 66 8.84 4.24 7.34
CA SER A 66 7.40 4.25 7.08
C SER A 66 6.64 3.72 8.28
N ASP A 67 5.49 4.34 8.57
CA ASP A 67 4.64 4.08 9.73
C ASP A 67 3.19 3.95 9.25
N VAL A 68 2.72 2.70 9.11
CA VAL A 68 1.33 2.38 8.73
C VAL A 68 0.47 2.33 10.00
N ARG A 69 -0.44 3.29 10.14
CA ARG A 69 -1.25 3.56 11.34
C ARG A 69 -2.67 3.10 11.15
N SER A 70 -3.25 2.40 12.14
CA SER A 70 -4.67 2.11 12.19
C SER A 70 -5.43 3.19 12.97
N ARG A 71 -6.29 3.93 12.28
CA ARG A 71 -6.99 5.12 12.79
C ARG A 71 -8.52 5.04 12.72
N GLY A 72 -9.05 3.96 12.18
CA GLY A 72 -10.48 3.73 12.01
C GLY A 72 -11.25 3.52 13.31
N ARG A 73 -12.53 3.18 13.17
CA ARG A 73 -13.39 2.80 14.30
C ARG A 73 -13.16 1.36 14.74
N GLY A 74 -12.66 0.50 13.85
CA GLY A 74 -12.29 -0.89 14.08
C GLY A 74 -10.92 -1.22 13.51
N PRO A 75 -10.37 -2.41 13.81
CA PRO A 75 -9.08 -2.85 13.30
C PRO A 75 -9.14 -3.13 11.79
N MET A 76 -8.02 -3.00 11.11
CA MET A 76 -7.82 -3.64 9.81
C MET A 76 -7.48 -5.11 10.06
N GLU A 77 -8.37 -6.03 9.69
CA GLU A 77 -8.19 -7.47 9.90
C GLU A 77 -8.38 -8.24 8.60
N LEU A 78 -7.35 -8.96 8.18
CA LEU A 78 -7.23 -9.62 6.89
C LEU A 78 -7.06 -11.13 7.07
N HIS A 79 -7.97 -11.91 6.48
CA HIS A 79 -7.96 -13.37 6.51
C HIS A 79 -7.48 -13.92 5.17
N GLY A 80 -6.23 -14.36 5.13
CA GLY A 80 -5.64 -15.06 4.00
C GLY A 80 -6.09 -16.53 3.94
N ARG A 81 -6.40 -17.00 2.73
CA ARG A 81 -6.59 -18.39 2.42
C ARG A 81 -5.81 -18.74 1.16
N ARG A 82 -4.97 -19.79 1.26
CA ARG A 82 -4.13 -20.22 0.15
C ARG A 82 -4.95 -20.48 -1.11
N ASP A 83 -4.49 -19.95 -2.22
CA ASP A 83 -5.03 -20.18 -3.58
C ASP A 83 -3.92 -20.36 -4.63
N GLY A 84 -2.66 -20.43 -4.19
CA GLY A 84 -1.49 -20.69 -5.02
C GLY A 84 -0.27 -21.06 -4.17
N TRP A 85 0.87 -21.36 -4.81
CA TRP A 85 2.06 -21.82 -4.10
C TRP A 85 2.55 -20.82 -3.05
N HIS A 86 2.77 -19.55 -3.42
CA HIS A 86 3.22 -18.49 -2.53
C HIS A 86 2.20 -17.35 -2.46
N LYS A 87 0.90 -17.69 -2.56
CA LYS A 87 -0.18 -16.71 -2.63
C LYS A 87 -1.40 -17.16 -1.82
N MET A 88 -2.03 -16.19 -1.15
CA MET A 88 -3.35 -16.34 -0.53
C MET A 88 -4.28 -15.23 -1.03
N ARG A 89 -5.52 -15.56 -1.35
CA ARG A 89 -6.59 -14.58 -1.48
C ARG A 89 -6.96 -14.06 -0.10
N VAL A 90 -7.44 -12.82 -0.04
CA VAL A 90 -7.76 -12.15 1.22
C VAL A 90 -9.24 -11.81 1.30
N ASN A 91 -9.86 -12.16 2.42
CA ASN A 91 -11.11 -11.57 2.88
C ASN A 91 -10.81 -10.61 4.03
N GLN A 92 -11.51 -9.50 4.07
CA GLN A 92 -11.43 -8.54 5.17
C GLN A 92 -12.58 -8.77 6.14
N ARG A 93 -12.28 -8.78 7.44
CA ARG A 93 -13.28 -8.80 8.49
C ARG A 93 -13.54 -7.38 9.01
N ILE A 94 -14.79 -6.97 9.01
CA ILE A 94 -15.22 -5.67 9.51
C ILE A 94 -16.22 -5.90 10.63
N TYR A 95 -15.92 -5.39 11.81
CA TYR A 95 -16.74 -5.57 13.00
C TYR A 95 -17.98 -4.68 12.97
N LYS A 96 -19.05 -5.11 13.66
CA LYS A 96 -20.31 -4.37 13.80
C LYS A 96 -20.35 -3.60 15.12
N VAL A 97 -21.03 -2.48 15.10
CA VAL A 97 -21.47 -1.82 16.34
C VAL A 97 -22.47 -2.75 17.03
N GLY A 98 -22.22 -3.07 18.31
CA GLY A 98 -23.08 -4.02 19.05
C GLY A 98 -22.64 -5.48 18.99
N GLY A 99 -21.57 -5.79 18.25
CA GLY A 99 -20.97 -7.13 18.22
C GLY A 99 -21.13 -7.88 16.91
N GLY A 100 -20.34 -8.94 16.74
CA GLY A 100 -20.24 -9.69 15.50
C GLY A 100 -19.45 -8.95 14.41
N HIS A 101 -19.42 -9.53 13.22
CA HIS A 101 -18.68 -8.97 12.07
C HIS A 101 -19.37 -9.34 10.75
N ILE A 102 -18.93 -8.70 9.68
CA ILE A 102 -19.10 -9.15 8.30
C ILE A 102 -17.76 -9.57 7.74
N THR A 103 -17.77 -10.48 6.78
CA THR A 103 -16.59 -10.90 6.02
C THR A 103 -16.82 -10.55 4.57
N VAL A 104 -15.95 -9.73 4.01
CA VAL A 104 -16.06 -9.26 2.64
C VAL A 104 -14.84 -9.69 1.83
N ARG A 105 -15.07 -10.07 0.58
CA ARG A 105 -13.98 -10.37 -0.36
C ARG A 105 -13.31 -9.07 -0.75
N THR A 106 -11.97 -9.09 -0.86
CA THR A 106 -11.17 -7.96 -1.31
C THR A 106 -10.43 -8.28 -2.61
N HIS A 107 -9.78 -7.29 -3.19
CA HIS A 107 -8.80 -7.49 -4.26
C HIS A 107 -7.38 -7.74 -3.73
N ALA A 108 -7.17 -7.58 -2.42
CA ALA A 108 -5.89 -7.83 -1.77
C ALA A 108 -5.48 -9.30 -1.82
N SER A 109 -4.19 -9.54 -1.69
CA SER A 109 -3.61 -10.86 -1.57
C SER A 109 -2.43 -10.86 -0.60
N LEU A 110 -2.15 -12.00 0.04
CA LEU A 110 -0.90 -12.22 0.74
C LEU A 110 0.07 -12.94 -0.18
N HIS A 111 1.33 -12.52 -0.14
CA HIS A 111 2.42 -13.19 -0.84
C HIS A 111 3.51 -13.58 0.16
N PHE A 112 4.05 -14.79 0.00
CA PHE A 112 5.22 -15.23 0.74
C PHE A 112 6.44 -14.52 0.15
N THR A 113 7.00 -13.58 0.90
CA THR A 113 7.96 -12.58 0.41
C THR A 113 9.27 -12.71 1.15
N ASP A 114 10.35 -12.93 0.42
CA ASP A 114 11.71 -12.85 0.96
C ASP A 114 12.14 -11.40 1.18
N VAL A 115 12.71 -11.14 2.35
CA VAL A 115 13.29 -9.84 2.73
C VAL A 115 14.79 -9.92 3.02
N GLY A 116 15.37 -11.10 2.83
CA GLY A 116 16.76 -11.42 3.14
C GLY A 116 16.97 -11.94 4.57
N ALA A 117 17.96 -12.80 4.74
CA ALA A 117 18.24 -13.46 6.03
C ALA A 117 18.49 -12.46 7.18
N TYR A 118 19.17 -11.34 6.89
CA TYR A 118 19.42 -10.29 7.89
C TYR A 118 18.13 -9.69 8.48
N PHE A 119 17.03 -9.68 7.73
CA PHE A 119 15.71 -9.18 8.17
C PHE A 119 14.77 -10.32 8.59
N GLY A 120 15.27 -11.52 8.82
CA GLY A 120 14.53 -12.68 9.30
C GLY A 120 13.99 -13.59 8.20
N GLY A 121 14.38 -13.44 6.94
CA GLY A 121 14.06 -14.35 5.84
C GLY A 121 12.73 -14.05 5.15
N SER A 122 11.82 -15.03 5.09
CA SER A 122 10.59 -14.92 4.32
C SER A 122 9.35 -14.91 5.20
N TYR A 123 8.35 -14.12 4.80
CA TYR A 123 7.08 -13.94 5.55
C TYR A 123 5.89 -13.84 4.60
N TRP A 124 4.72 -14.23 5.08
CA TRP A 124 3.46 -13.84 4.46
C TRP A 124 3.21 -12.36 4.67
N LYS A 125 3.04 -11.61 3.59
CA LYS A 125 2.85 -10.15 3.61
C LYS A 125 1.70 -9.75 2.71
N VAL A 126 1.01 -8.67 3.07
CA VAL A 126 0.04 -8.02 2.20
C VAL A 126 0.78 -7.47 0.99
N HIS A 127 0.37 -7.93 -0.21
CA HIS A 127 1.00 -7.55 -1.47
C HIS A 127 0.58 -6.15 -1.90
N GLN A 128 1.55 -5.32 -2.24
CA GLN A 128 1.34 -3.95 -2.70
C GLN A 128 0.55 -3.07 -1.70
N LEU A 129 0.75 -3.29 -0.39
CA LEU A 129 0.09 -2.50 0.64
C LEU A 129 0.58 -1.05 0.70
N ALA A 130 1.80 -0.74 0.27
CA ALA A 130 2.28 0.63 0.24
C ALA A 130 3.09 0.90 -1.03
N HIS A 131 3.20 2.19 -1.37
CA HIS A 131 3.94 2.68 -2.51
C HIS A 131 4.66 3.97 -2.13
N PHE A 132 5.92 4.11 -2.54
CA PHE A 132 6.69 5.32 -2.28
C PHE A 132 7.15 5.91 -3.59
N ASP A 133 6.92 7.21 -3.74
CA ASP A 133 7.23 7.98 -4.92
C ASP A 133 8.14 9.16 -4.61
N LEU A 134 8.97 9.48 -5.59
CA LEU A 134 9.68 10.74 -5.63
C LEU A 134 9.15 11.58 -6.81
N ARG A 135 8.62 12.76 -6.50
CA ARG A 135 8.05 13.70 -7.47
C ARG A 135 8.78 15.03 -7.42
N ARG A 136 9.05 15.62 -8.57
CA ARG A 136 9.63 16.98 -8.59
C ARG A 136 8.61 17.99 -8.08
N VAL A 137 9.05 18.87 -7.18
CA VAL A 137 8.27 20.06 -6.79
C VAL A 137 8.55 21.16 -7.81
N ARG A 138 7.51 21.70 -8.44
CA ARG A 138 7.60 22.80 -9.40
C ARG A 138 7.76 24.15 -8.67
N ARG A 139 8.05 25.20 -9.42
CA ARG A 139 8.22 26.56 -8.86
C ARG A 139 6.95 27.10 -8.19
N ASP A 140 5.79 26.71 -8.67
CA ASP A 140 4.48 27.05 -8.10
C ASP A 140 4.09 26.16 -6.89
N GLY A 141 4.97 25.26 -6.47
CA GLY A 141 4.74 24.33 -5.36
C GLY A 141 3.94 23.07 -5.72
N SER A 142 3.43 22.96 -6.94
CA SER A 142 2.70 21.78 -7.42
C SER A 142 3.65 20.59 -7.65
N LEU A 143 3.08 19.36 -7.63
CA LEU A 143 3.84 18.15 -7.87
C LEU A 143 3.87 17.81 -9.36
N GLY A 144 5.05 17.45 -9.84
CA GLY A 144 5.24 16.85 -11.16
C GLY A 144 4.88 15.37 -11.18
N PRO A 145 5.11 14.70 -12.33
CA PRO A 145 4.95 13.25 -12.42
C PRO A 145 5.91 12.51 -11.49
N VAL A 146 5.62 11.22 -11.24
CA VAL A 146 6.53 10.33 -10.53
C VAL A 146 7.81 10.16 -11.35
N LEU A 147 8.95 10.39 -10.72
CA LEU A 147 10.27 10.24 -11.33
C LEU A 147 10.98 8.95 -10.93
N ARG A 148 10.79 8.52 -9.70
CA ARG A 148 11.37 7.31 -9.12
C ARG A 148 10.39 6.70 -8.12
N THR A 149 10.48 5.39 -7.95
CA THR A 149 9.67 4.64 -6.98
C THR A 149 10.56 3.76 -6.12
N SER A 150 10.07 3.40 -4.94
CA SER A 150 10.71 2.42 -4.08
C SER A 150 10.40 0.99 -4.54
N PRO A 151 11.30 0.02 -4.37
CA PRO A 151 11.00 -1.39 -4.51
C PRO A 151 10.16 -1.94 -3.33
N LYS A 152 9.94 -1.16 -2.27
CA LYS A 152 9.13 -1.56 -1.12
C LYS A 152 7.65 -1.50 -1.46
N LEU A 153 6.99 -2.66 -1.48
CA LEU A 153 5.57 -2.78 -1.81
C LEU A 153 4.78 -3.62 -0.79
N ASN A 154 5.43 -4.59 -0.14
CA ASN A 154 4.76 -5.59 0.69
C ASN A 154 4.99 -5.35 2.18
N TYR A 155 3.93 -5.42 2.96
CA TYR A 155 3.95 -5.17 4.40
C TYR A 155 3.38 -6.35 5.19
N CYS A 156 3.94 -6.57 6.37
CA CYS A 156 3.44 -7.57 7.30
C CYS A 156 2.03 -7.22 7.79
N LEU A 157 1.79 -5.98 8.14
CA LEU A 157 0.62 -5.45 8.82
C LEU A 157 0.37 -6.14 10.17
N ARG A 158 0.88 -5.52 11.24
CA ARG A 158 0.85 -6.05 12.61
C ARG A 158 0.78 -4.95 13.66
N ASP A 159 0.54 -5.31 14.90
CA ASP A 159 0.63 -4.41 16.05
C ASP A 159 2.08 -4.33 16.55
N LEU A 160 2.87 -3.40 16.01
CA LEU A 160 4.27 -3.23 16.41
C LEU A 160 4.44 -2.15 17.49
N ALA A 161 3.78 -1.02 17.33
CA ALA A 161 3.87 0.09 18.28
C ALA A 161 2.49 0.65 18.63
N HIS A 162 2.26 0.88 19.93
CA HIS A 162 1.03 1.48 20.43
C HIS A 162 1.14 3.02 20.36
N THR A 163 0.80 3.60 19.20
CA THR A 163 1.06 5.01 18.89
C THR A 163 -0.08 5.96 19.25
N ARG A 164 -1.29 5.44 19.50
CA ARG A 164 -2.45 6.25 19.92
C ARG A 164 -3.36 5.48 20.88
N PRO A 165 -3.04 5.44 22.17
CA PRO A 165 -3.92 4.89 23.20
C PRO A 165 -5.30 5.57 23.18
N GLY A 166 -6.37 4.81 23.46
CA GLY A 166 -7.71 5.33 23.51
C GLY A 166 -8.76 4.24 23.78
N ARG A 167 -10.03 4.62 23.98
CA ARG A 167 -11.10 3.69 24.36
C ARG A 167 -11.29 2.46 23.46
N ARG A 168 -10.92 2.56 22.17
CA ARG A 168 -11.04 1.45 21.20
C ARG A 168 -9.70 0.79 20.90
N SER A 169 -8.63 1.29 21.48
CA SER A 169 -7.29 0.77 21.29
C SER A 169 -7.00 -0.28 22.36
N PRO A 170 -6.74 -1.54 22.00
CA PRO A 170 -6.34 -2.55 22.99
C PRO A 170 -5.00 -2.16 23.60
N SER A 171 -4.84 -2.43 24.91
CA SER A 171 -3.63 -2.15 25.67
C SER A 171 -2.45 -3.05 25.28
N HIS A 172 -2.76 -4.22 24.74
CA HIS A 172 -1.78 -5.22 24.27
C HIS A 172 -1.99 -5.49 22.79
N TRP A 173 -0.92 -5.88 22.10
CA TRP A 173 -1.00 -6.29 20.71
C TRP A 173 -1.97 -7.47 20.51
N HIS A 174 -2.71 -7.45 19.43
CA HIS A 174 -3.63 -8.50 19.01
C HIS A 174 -3.13 -9.23 17.77
N TYR A 175 -2.50 -8.50 16.86
CA TYR A 175 -1.93 -9.06 15.63
C TYR A 175 -0.41 -9.18 15.78
N PRO A 176 0.10 -10.44 15.89
CA PRO A 176 1.53 -10.72 16.03
C PRO A 176 2.29 -10.47 14.72
N GLY A 177 3.56 -10.80 14.73
CA GLY A 177 4.38 -10.83 13.51
C GLY A 177 3.85 -11.83 12.48
N CYS A 178 4.19 -11.58 11.23
CA CYS A 178 3.77 -12.42 10.10
C CYS A 178 4.38 -13.82 10.15
N ASN A 179 3.61 -14.79 9.69
CA ASN A 179 4.01 -16.18 9.67
C ASN A 179 5.14 -16.45 8.67
N GLN A 180 6.10 -17.28 9.07
CA GLN A 180 7.27 -17.69 8.27
C GLN A 180 7.13 -19.08 7.65
N ASP A 181 6.08 -19.82 7.97
CA ASP A 181 5.85 -21.13 7.37
C ASP A 181 5.24 -20.98 5.96
N PRO A 182 5.98 -21.34 4.89
CA PRO A 182 5.49 -21.26 3.53
C PRO A 182 4.33 -22.23 3.23
N TYR A 183 4.06 -23.19 4.10
CA TYR A 183 3.08 -24.25 3.86
C TYR A 183 1.74 -24.04 4.54
N ILE A 184 1.58 -23.03 5.38
CA ILE A 184 0.28 -22.75 6.01
C ILE A 184 -0.81 -22.50 4.97
N HIS A 185 -2.03 -22.93 5.28
CA HIS A 185 -3.19 -22.77 4.41
C HIS A 185 -4.01 -21.51 4.73
N ARG A 186 -3.83 -20.95 5.91
CA ARG A 186 -4.55 -19.75 6.39
C ARG A 186 -3.61 -18.90 7.22
N ASP A 187 -3.76 -17.59 7.10
CA ASP A 187 -3.06 -16.62 7.93
C ASP A 187 -3.98 -15.44 8.26
N VAL A 188 -3.72 -14.77 9.38
CA VAL A 188 -4.45 -13.57 9.77
C VAL A 188 -3.45 -12.48 10.02
N LEU A 189 -3.51 -11.43 9.22
CA LEU A 189 -2.73 -10.21 9.38
C LEU A 189 -3.66 -9.06 9.77
N GLY A 190 -3.14 -8.07 10.48
CA GLY A 190 -3.96 -6.92 10.84
C GLY A 190 -3.22 -5.91 11.67
N THR A 191 -3.91 -4.81 11.96
CA THR A 191 -3.45 -3.82 12.93
C THR A 191 -4.65 -3.26 13.70
N SER A 192 -4.51 -3.27 15.03
CA SER A 192 -5.53 -2.80 15.97
C SER A 192 -5.66 -1.28 15.92
N VAL A 193 -6.85 -0.77 16.24
CA VAL A 193 -7.06 0.68 16.37
C VAL A 193 -6.03 1.28 17.33
N GLY A 194 -5.35 2.33 16.90
CA GLY A 194 -4.33 3.03 17.70
C GLY A 194 -2.94 2.40 17.67
N TRP A 195 -2.78 1.28 17.00
CA TRP A 195 -1.49 0.65 16.75
C TRP A 195 -0.93 1.01 15.38
N SER A 196 0.34 0.74 15.20
CA SER A 196 1.10 1.00 13.97
C SER A 196 2.03 -0.14 13.64
N ASP A 197 2.20 -0.40 12.34
CA ASP A 197 3.27 -1.22 11.79
C ASP A 197 4.37 -0.32 11.24
N ILE A 198 5.53 -0.33 11.88
CA ILE A 198 6.64 0.59 11.60
C ILE A 198 7.79 -0.17 10.95
N TYR A 199 8.26 0.34 9.83
CA TYR A 199 9.44 -0.16 9.13
C TYR A 199 10.55 0.89 9.17
N PRO A 200 11.64 0.65 9.92
CA PRO A 200 12.77 1.57 10.01
C PRO A 200 13.40 1.85 8.64
N ALA A 201 13.99 3.01 8.47
CA ALA A 201 14.63 3.40 7.21
C ALA A 201 15.71 2.40 6.72
N GLY A 202 16.39 1.72 7.66
CA GLY A 202 17.37 0.67 7.36
C GLY A 202 16.78 -0.68 6.92
N TYR A 203 15.45 -0.87 6.98
CA TYR A 203 14.82 -2.14 6.62
C TYR A 203 14.91 -2.43 5.11
N SER A 204 14.69 -3.71 4.72
CA SER A 204 14.75 -4.16 3.33
C SER A 204 13.86 -3.31 2.42
N LYS A 205 14.45 -2.82 1.33
CA LYS A 205 13.75 -2.06 0.27
C LYS A 205 13.13 -0.71 0.69
N GLN A 206 13.40 -0.21 1.89
CA GLN A 206 12.95 1.10 2.39
C GLN A 206 13.79 2.25 1.81
N TRP A 207 13.80 2.39 0.48
CA TRP A 207 14.62 3.39 -0.20
C TRP A 207 14.07 3.76 -1.59
N ILE A 208 14.47 4.94 -2.07
CA ILE A 208 14.34 5.37 -3.46
C ILE A 208 15.74 5.73 -3.96
N ASP A 209 16.15 5.21 -5.13
CA ASP A 209 17.41 5.61 -5.76
C ASP A 209 17.28 7.04 -6.29
N VAL A 210 18.15 7.92 -5.80
CA VAL A 210 18.16 9.34 -6.13
C VAL A 210 19.45 9.75 -6.87
N ALA A 211 20.23 8.79 -7.38
CA ALA A 211 21.45 9.06 -8.12
C ALA A 211 21.18 10.03 -9.27
N GLY A 212 22.04 11.05 -9.41
CA GLY A 212 21.97 12.07 -10.45
C GLY A 212 20.86 13.12 -10.27
N LEU A 213 19.95 12.99 -9.30
CA LEU A 213 18.87 13.95 -9.10
C LEU A 213 19.34 15.20 -8.32
N ARG A 214 18.86 16.36 -8.75
CA ARG A 214 19.14 17.67 -8.11
C ARG A 214 17.88 18.52 -8.06
N GLY A 215 17.70 19.28 -6.96
CA GLY A 215 16.59 20.22 -6.77
C GLY A 215 15.63 19.81 -5.66
N CYS A 216 14.40 20.33 -5.71
CA CYS A 216 13.36 20.08 -4.72
C CYS A 216 12.43 18.95 -5.19
N PHE A 217 12.16 18.01 -4.28
CA PHE A 217 11.30 16.86 -4.52
C PHE A 217 10.34 16.63 -3.34
N ALA A 218 9.20 16.03 -3.62
CA ALA A 218 8.35 15.42 -2.61
C ALA A 218 8.67 13.91 -2.54
N TYR A 219 9.05 13.45 -1.36
CA TYR A 219 9.08 12.03 -1.02
C TYR A 219 7.69 11.68 -0.46
N GLN A 220 6.91 10.97 -1.23
CA GLN A 220 5.52 10.64 -0.95
C GLN A 220 5.40 9.16 -0.61
N MET A 221 4.64 8.83 0.42
CA MET A 221 4.25 7.47 0.78
C MET A 221 2.74 7.36 0.73
N THR A 222 2.22 6.26 0.18
CA THR A 222 0.78 5.95 0.11
C THR A 222 0.57 4.54 0.62
N VAL A 223 -0.33 4.34 1.58
CA VAL A 223 -0.84 3.03 1.98
C VAL A 223 -2.06 2.68 1.14
N ASP A 224 -2.23 1.41 0.84
CA ASP A 224 -3.26 0.86 -0.06
C ASP A 224 -3.50 1.67 -1.36
N PRO A 225 -2.45 1.92 -2.16
CA PRO A 225 -2.52 2.81 -3.32
C PRO A 225 -3.42 2.30 -4.45
N LYS A 226 -4.02 1.14 -4.29
CA LYS A 226 -4.93 0.51 -5.25
C LYS A 226 -6.34 0.28 -4.71
N GLU A 227 -6.61 0.78 -3.50
CA GLU A 227 -7.90 0.64 -2.84
C GLU A 227 -8.40 -0.82 -2.84
N PHE A 228 -7.48 -1.75 -2.51
CA PHE A 228 -7.77 -3.18 -2.45
C PHE A 228 -8.45 -3.58 -1.14
N LEU A 229 -8.34 -2.74 -0.11
CA LEU A 229 -8.97 -2.89 1.19
C LEU A 229 -10.16 -1.93 1.29
N PHE A 230 -11.05 -2.20 2.21
CA PHE A 230 -12.21 -1.35 2.45
C PHE A 230 -11.98 -0.51 3.70
N GLU A 231 -11.96 0.78 3.53
CA GLU A 231 -11.68 1.77 4.57
C GLU A 231 -12.82 2.78 4.71
N SER A 232 -12.85 3.49 5.81
CA SER A 232 -13.85 4.55 6.04
C SER A 232 -13.47 5.86 5.33
N ASP A 233 -12.21 6.01 4.94
CA ASP A 233 -11.67 7.21 4.29
C ASP A 233 -10.44 6.78 3.47
N GLU A 234 -10.52 6.86 2.16
CA GLU A 234 -9.45 6.52 1.24
C GLU A 234 -8.59 7.74 0.87
N ASP A 235 -9.08 8.95 1.14
CA ASP A 235 -8.41 10.20 0.75
C ASP A 235 -7.22 10.55 1.67
N ASP A 236 -7.15 9.94 2.87
CA ASP A 236 -6.11 10.23 3.85
C ASP A 236 -4.94 9.21 3.87
N ASN A 237 -4.90 8.33 2.88
CA ASN A 237 -3.90 7.27 2.71
C ASN A 237 -2.50 7.76 2.31
N THR A 238 -2.34 9.04 2.00
CA THR A 238 -1.08 9.59 1.48
C THR A 238 -0.44 10.59 2.44
N SER A 239 0.88 10.52 2.58
CA SER A 239 1.67 11.50 3.32
C SER A 239 3.00 11.78 2.62
N GLN A 240 3.55 12.97 2.82
CA GLN A 240 4.78 13.39 2.15
C GLN A 240 5.65 14.34 2.96
N VAL A 241 6.92 14.41 2.59
CA VAL A 241 7.86 15.45 3.00
C VAL A 241 8.57 16.04 1.79
N ARG A 242 8.93 17.32 1.84
CA ARG A 242 9.79 17.92 0.83
C ARG A 242 11.24 17.64 1.17
N VAL A 243 12.04 17.31 0.16
CA VAL A 243 13.47 17.04 0.31
C VAL A 243 14.24 17.73 -0.81
N ARG A 244 15.36 18.33 -0.47
CA ARG A 244 16.33 18.84 -1.44
C ARG A 244 17.32 17.73 -1.79
N LEU A 245 17.64 17.58 -3.05
CA LEU A 245 18.69 16.67 -3.50
C LEU A 245 19.86 17.47 -4.13
N PRO A 246 21.11 17.10 -3.86
CA PRO A 246 21.56 16.10 -2.89
C PRO A 246 21.02 16.37 -1.48
N TYR A 247 20.71 15.31 -0.73
CA TYR A 247 20.06 15.43 0.58
C TYR A 247 21.02 16.03 1.64
N PRO A 248 20.67 17.17 2.29
CA PRO A 248 21.57 17.87 3.19
C PRO A 248 21.47 17.40 4.66
N GLY A 249 20.72 16.31 4.94
CA GLY A 249 20.49 15.80 6.30
C GLY A 249 19.22 16.29 6.98
N HIS A 250 18.44 17.17 6.33
CA HIS A 250 17.14 17.66 6.85
C HIS A 250 16.11 17.76 5.74
N THR A 251 14.84 17.71 6.13
CA THR A 251 13.71 17.92 5.20
C THR A 251 13.48 19.40 4.92
N GLY A 252 12.81 19.66 3.80
CA GLY A 252 12.50 21.00 3.34
C GLY A 252 13.20 21.37 2.03
N CYS A 253 12.64 22.29 1.34
CA CYS A 253 13.17 23.09 0.29
C CYS A 253 12.51 24.46 0.36
#